data_78c8aa9b3f2d60282d05c9a512352cd9
#
_entry.id   78c8aa9b3f2d60282d05c9a512352cd9
#
_cell.length_a   1.000
_cell.length_b   1.000
_cell.length_c   1.000
_cell.angle_alpha   90.00
_cell.angle_beta   90.00
_cell.angle_gamma   90.00
#
_symmetry.space_group_name_H-M   'P 1'
#
loop_
_entity.id
_entity.type
_entity.pdbx_description
1 polymer ?
#
loop_
_entity_poly.entity_id
_entity_poly.type
_entity_poly.pdbx_seq_one_letter_code
_entity_poly.pdbx_strand_id
1 'polypeptide(L)'
;MAAYSERHYGEGTWRLTHPHVIVEHMSEASSVGADFNTFADDVPDVELHELPQVCAHFVVGSSGRIFQMVNLRTRCRHTVGLNWTAIGIEHIGYPDSDVLDNPRQLNASLRLTQYLRCRFHIKLTNVIGHNESLSSPFHRELVPSLRNQTHGDWRHSSMRVYRKRLWRLGPC
;
A
#
# COMPACT_ATOMS: atom_id res chain seq x y z
N MET A 1 8.90 4.20 -13.53
CA MET A 1 9.31 3.24 -12.45
C MET A 1 10.78 2.80 -12.51
N ALA A 2 11.37 2.40 -13.63
CA ALA A 2 12.78 1.95 -13.63
C ALA A 2 13.75 3.05 -13.16
N ALA A 3 13.65 4.27 -13.73
CA ALA A 3 14.49 5.39 -13.32
C ALA A 3 14.24 5.81 -11.85
N TYR A 4 12.99 5.80 -11.39
CA TYR A 4 12.64 6.00 -9.98
C TYR A 4 13.33 4.95 -9.10
N SER A 5 13.18 3.66 -9.43
CA SER A 5 13.75 2.57 -8.66
C SER A 5 15.28 2.59 -8.63
N GLU A 6 15.94 3.03 -9.70
CA GLU A 6 17.39 3.22 -9.71
C GLU A 6 17.80 4.32 -8.71
N ARG A 7 17.12 5.47 -8.72
CA ARG A 7 17.41 6.59 -7.82
C ARG A 7 17.18 6.25 -6.35
N HIS A 8 16.05 5.57 -6.04
CA HIS A 8 15.62 5.30 -4.66
C HIS A 8 16.18 4.02 -4.07
N TYR A 9 16.49 3.02 -4.90
CA TYR A 9 16.82 1.66 -4.44
C TYR A 9 18.10 1.09 -5.05
N GLY A 10 18.71 1.78 -6.03
CA GLY A 10 19.87 1.24 -6.77
C GLY A 10 19.52 0.05 -7.67
N GLU A 11 18.26 -0.03 -8.12
CA GLU A 11 17.75 -1.14 -8.92
C GLU A 11 16.95 -0.61 -10.11
N GLY A 12 17.57 -0.47 -11.27
CA GLY A 12 16.97 0.05 -12.51
C GLY A 12 15.88 -0.83 -13.11
N THR A 13 14.90 -1.23 -12.30
CA THR A 13 13.81 -2.11 -12.73
C THR A 13 12.44 -1.58 -12.30
N TRP A 14 11.43 -1.86 -13.11
CA TRP A 14 10.01 -1.63 -12.81
C TRP A 14 9.31 -2.88 -12.28
N ARG A 15 10.00 -4.04 -12.26
CA ARG A 15 9.40 -5.33 -11.91
C ARG A 15 9.35 -5.52 -10.40
N LEU A 16 8.18 -5.91 -9.90
CA LEU A 16 7.97 -6.41 -8.55
C LEU A 16 8.06 -7.94 -8.60
N THR A 17 9.15 -8.51 -8.11
CA THR A 17 9.42 -9.96 -8.24
C THR A 17 9.10 -10.74 -6.98
N HIS A 18 9.47 -10.26 -5.82
CA HIS A 18 9.29 -10.92 -4.53
C HIS A 18 8.76 -9.94 -3.49
N PRO A 19 7.45 -9.65 -3.47
CA PRO A 19 6.91 -8.75 -2.46
C PRO A 19 7.00 -9.39 -1.08
N HIS A 20 7.56 -8.63 -0.13
CA HIS A 20 7.73 -9.03 1.27
C HIS A 20 6.78 -8.30 2.23
N VAL A 21 6.14 -7.23 1.76
CA VAL A 21 5.33 -6.33 2.56
C VAL A 21 3.99 -6.09 1.86
N ILE A 22 2.91 -5.98 2.65
CA ILE A 22 1.65 -5.37 2.22
C ILE A 22 1.50 -4.10 3.03
N VAL A 23 1.25 -2.98 2.35
CA VAL A 23 0.98 -1.68 2.98
C VAL A 23 -0.48 -1.33 2.77
N GLU A 24 -1.19 -1.14 3.88
CA GLU A 24 -2.56 -0.64 3.90
C GLU A 24 -2.52 0.89 3.91
N HIS A 25 -3.30 1.52 3.01
CA HIS A 25 -3.39 2.96 2.84
C HIS A 25 -4.83 3.45 2.98
N MET A 26 -4.96 4.72 3.33
CA MET A 26 -6.20 5.46 3.27
C MET A 26 -6.11 6.47 2.13
N SER A 27 -7.00 6.36 1.15
CA SER A 27 -6.89 7.14 -0.08
C SER A 27 -7.26 8.61 0.09
N GLU A 28 -7.94 8.94 1.20
CA GLU A 28 -8.49 10.28 1.44
C GLU A 28 -9.37 10.80 0.29
N ALA A 29 -9.86 9.89 -0.54
CA ALA A 29 -10.74 10.15 -1.65
C ALA A 29 -12.19 9.74 -1.35
N SER A 30 -13.14 10.41 -2.02
CA SER A 30 -14.56 10.12 -1.86
C SER A 30 -15.05 8.94 -2.69
N SER A 31 -14.26 8.48 -3.66
CA SER A 31 -14.66 7.39 -4.56
C SER A 31 -13.44 6.72 -5.24
N VAL A 32 -13.65 5.48 -5.67
CA VAL A 32 -12.69 4.72 -6.48
C VAL A 32 -12.37 5.42 -7.81
N GLY A 33 -13.35 6.13 -8.38
CA GLY A 33 -13.12 6.91 -9.62
C GLY A 33 -12.16 8.08 -9.40
N ALA A 34 -12.19 8.72 -8.24
CA ALA A 34 -11.25 9.76 -7.89
C ALA A 34 -9.82 9.21 -7.77
N ASP A 35 -9.63 8.09 -7.08
CA ASP A 35 -8.34 7.40 -7.00
C ASP A 35 -7.82 7.01 -8.39
N PHE A 36 -8.69 6.41 -9.20
CA PHE A 36 -8.32 6.01 -10.56
C PHE A 36 -7.82 7.20 -11.38
N ASN A 37 -8.50 8.34 -11.31
CA ASN A 37 -8.08 9.54 -12.03
C ASN A 37 -6.72 10.04 -11.55
N THR A 38 -6.48 10.06 -10.23
CA THR A 38 -5.17 10.42 -9.66
C THR A 38 -4.07 9.48 -10.15
N PHE A 39 -4.32 8.16 -10.19
CA PHE A 39 -3.31 7.17 -10.58
C PHE A 39 -3.10 7.08 -12.11
N ALA A 40 -4.07 7.51 -12.91
CA ALA A 40 -4.00 7.46 -14.37
C ALA A 40 -3.20 8.61 -14.99
N ASP A 41 -3.02 9.70 -14.26
CA ASP A 41 -2.29 10.86 -14.75
C ASP A 41 -0.77 10.57 -14.82
N ASP A 42 -0.12 10.96 -15.92
CA ASP A 42 1.34 10.87 -16.08
C ASP A 42 2.00 12.24 -15.80
N VAL A 43 1.81 12.71 -14.58
CA VAL A 43 2.34 13.98 -14.08
C VAL A 43 3.13 13.74 -12.79
N PRO A 44 4.06 14.63 -12.41
CA PRO A 44 4.71 14.55 -11.11
C PRO A 44 3.67 14.65 -9.98
N ASP A 45 3.82 13.83 -8.94
CA ASP A 45 2.93 13.93 -7.77
C ASP A 45 3.06 15.28 -7.05
N VAL A 46 1.99 15.66 -6.37
CA VAL A 46 1.87 17.01 -5.76
C VAL A 46 2.80 17.18 -4.56
N GLU A 47 3.14 16.11 -3.87
CA GLU A 47 3.88 16.16 -2.60
C GLU A 47 5.40 16.16 -2.84
N LEU A 48 5.89 15.18 -3.60
CA LEU A 48 7.32 14.97 -3.79
C LEU A 48 7.82 15.46 -5.14
N HIS A 49 6.90 15.88 -6.04
CA HIS A 49 7.19 16.32 -7.41
C HIS A 49 7.98 15.30 -8.24
N GLU A 50 7.70 14.01 -8.02
CA GLU A 50 8.39 12.91 -8.66
C GLU A 50 7.52 12.15 -9.68
N LEU A 51 8.19 11.60 -10.70
CA LEU A 51 7.62 10.63 -11.65
C LEU A 51 8.10 9.21 -11.34
N PRO A 52 7.25 8.21 -11.63
CA PRO A 52 5.86 8.30 -12.10
C PRO A 52 4.94 8.78 -10.98
N GLN A 53 3.72 9.18 -11.35
CA GLN A 53 2.65 9.51 -10.40
C GLN A 53 2.47 8.38 -9.38
N VAL A 54 1.91 8.70 -8.21
CA VAL A 54 1.52 7.70 -7.19
C VAL A 54 0.51 6.70 -7.75
N CYS A 55 0.49 5.52 -7.19
CA CYS A 55 -0.43 4.46 -7.58
C CYS A 55 -0.64 3.48 -6.42
N ALA A 56 -1.65 2.61 -6.52
CA ALA A 56 -1.79 1.44 -5.65
C ALA A 56 -2.07 0.19 -6.49
N HIS A 57 -1.76 -1.00 -5.95
CA HIS A 57 -2.08 -2.24 -6.65
C HIS A 57 -3.57 -2.53 -6.61
N PHE A 58 -4.22 -2.19 -5.49
CA PHE A 58 -5.65 -2.35 -5.30
C PHE A 58 -6.27 -1.14 -4.64
N VAL A 59 -7.56 -0.94 -4.93
CA VAL A 59 -8.44 -0.03 -4.20
C VAL A 59 -9.64 -0.82 -3.70
N VAL A 60 -9.94 -0.70 -2.40
CA VAL A 60 -11.12 -1.30 -1.76
C VAL A 60 -12.14 -0.19 -1.52
N GLY A 61 -13.25 -0.25 -2.27
CA GLY A 61 -14.34 0.70 -2.13
C GLY A 61 -15.15 0.50 -0.84
N SER A 62 -15.84 1.53 -0.37
CA SER A 62 -16.69 1.49 0.84
C SER A 62 -17.82 0.43 0.76
N SER A 63 -18.22 0.02 -0.43
CA SER A 63 -19.18 -1.09 -0.65
C SER A 63 -18.55 -2.48 -0.47
N GLY A 64 -17.23 -2.58 -0.33
CA GLY A 64 -16.47 -3.83 -0.31
C GLY A 64 -16.10 -4.34 -1.71
N ARG A 65 -16.32 -3.58 -2.78
CA ARG A 65 -15.81 -3.94 -4.11
C ARG A 65 -14.31 -3.68 -4.16
N ILE A 66 -13.59 -4.65 -4.74
CA ILE A 66 -12.13 -4.60 -4.91
C ILE A 66 -11.83 -4.30 -6.38
N PHE A 67 -10.92 -3.37 -6.61
CA PHE A 67 -10.44 -2.97 -7.94
C PHE A 67 -8.94 -3.18 -8.00
N GLN A 68 -8.47 -3.93 -8.97
CA GLN A 68 -7.03 -4.03 -9.24
C GLN A 68 -6.64 -2.93 -10.23
N MET A 69 -5.76 -2.03 -9.80
CA MET A 69 -5.28 -0.90 -10.60
C MET A 69 -3.97 -1.22 -11.30
N VAL A 70 -3.04 -1.89 -10.61
CA VAL A 70 -1.71 -2.21 -11.12
C VAL A 70 -1.47 -3.72 -11.07
N ASN A 71 -0.77 -4.26 -12.06
CA ASN A 71 -0.39 -5.65 -12.08
C ASN A 71 0.59 -5.96 -10.93
N LEU A 72 0.39 -7.09 -10.24
CA LEU A 72 1.21 -7.52 -9.10
C LEU A 72 2.70 -7.80 -9.43
N ARG A 73 3.09 -7.78 -10.70
CA ARG A 73 4.48 -7.88 -11.14
C ARG A 73 5.11 -6.51 -11.44
N THR A 74 4.40 -5.43 -11.17
CA THR A 74 4.84 -4.05 -11.45
C THR A 74 5.02 -3.31 -10.14
N ARG A 75 6.18 -2.68 -9.94
CA ARG A 75 6.38 -1.76 -8.81
C ARG A 75 5.43 -0.57 -8.94
N CYS A 76 4.89 -0.18 -7.81
CA CYS A 76 3.93 0.91 -7.70
C CYS A 76 4.42 1.91 -6.66
N ARG A 77 4.28 3.19 -6.95
CA ARG A 77 4.73 4.27 -6.07
C ARG A 77 3.63 4.62 -5.07
N HIS A 78 3.67 4.02 -3.88
CA HIS A 78 2.70 4.24 -2.80
C HIS A 78 3.35 4.43 -1.42
N THR A 79 4.59 3.98 -1.22
CA THR A 79 5.28 4.10 0.07
C THR A 79 6.77 4.29 -0.16
N VAL A 80 7.29 5.45 0.18
CA VAL A 80 8.75 5.72 0.11
C VAL A 80 9.49 4.67 0.94
N GLY A 81 10.60 4.19 0.40
CA GLY A 81 11.41 3.16 1.05
C GLY A 81 10.91 1.72 0.88
N LEU A 82 9.68 1.49 0.44
CA LEU A 82 9.08 0.15 0.32
C LEU A 82 8.58 -0.21 -1.09
N ASN A 83 8.49 0.73 -2.03
CA ASN A 83 7.95 0.46 -3.38
C ASN A 83 8.72 -0.61 -4.17
N TRP A 84 9.93 -0.96 -3.76
CA TRP A 84 10.74 -2.01 -4.38
C TRP A 84 10.25 -3.42 -4.02
N THR A 85 9.48 -3.58 -2.94
CA THR A 85 9.11 -4.87 -2.36
C THR A 85 7.68 -4.94 -1.79
N ALA A 86 6.89 -3.86 -1.88
CA ALA A 86 5.57 -3.81 -1.28
C ALA A 86 4.42 -3.88 -2.28
N ILE A 87 3.31 -4.46 -1.85
CA ILE A 87 1.99 -4.36 -2.49
C ILE A 87 1.19 -3.33 -1.71
N GLY A 88 0.71 -2.26 -2.37
CA GLY A 88 -0.15 -1.24 -1.77
C GLY A 88 -1.63 -1.54 -1.98
N ILE A 89 -2.42 -1.35 -0.93
CA ILE A 89 -3.88 -1.47 -0.93
C ILE A 89 -4.46 -0.17 -0.37
N GLU A 90 -5.15 0.58 -1.23
CA GLU A 90 -5.89 1.78 -0.83
C GLU A 90 -7.30 1.44 -0.37
N HIS A 91 -7.81 2.22 0.57
CA HIS A 91 -9.18 2.13 1.08
C HIS A 91 -9.88 3.46 0.94
N ILE A 92 -11.05 3.47 0.30
CA ILE A 92 -11.86 4.68 0.22
C ILE A 92 -12.35 5.08 1.61
N GLY A 93 -12.03 6.29 2.03
CA GLY A 93 -12.34 6.87 3.33
C GLY A 93 -11.30 7.89 3.75
N TYR A 94 -11.45 8.45 4.95
CA TYR A 94 -10.53 9.45 5.50
C TYR A 94 -9.81 8.94 6.75
N PRO A 95 -10.48 8.69 7.91
CA PRO A 95 -9.81 8.07 9.05
C PRO A 95 -9.85 6.54 8.96
N ASP A 96 -8.89 5.87 9.59
CA ASP A 96 -8.82 4.42 9.67
C ASP A 96 -10.12 3.76 10.17
N SER A 97 -10.90 4.49 11.01
CA SER A 97 -12.19 4.03 11.51
C SER A 97 -13.24 3.85 10.42
N ASP A 98 -13.17 4.59 9.31
CA ASP A 98 -14.13 4.42 8.20
C ASP A 98 -14.10 3.00 7.66
N VAL A 99 -12.90 2.40 7.61
CA VAL A 99 -12.74 1.00 7.20
C VAL A 99 -13.01 0.04 8.35
N LEU A 100 -12.48 0.31 9.54
CA LEU A 100 -12.58 -0.60 10.68
C LEU A 100 -14.02 -0.79 11.16
N ASP A 101 -14.86 0.23 11.00
CA ASP A 101 -16.27 0.25 11.41
C ASP A 101 -17.23 -0.07 10.25
N ASN A 102 -16.71 -0.23 9.01
CA ASN A 102 -17.48 -0.67 7.85
C ASN A 102 -17.28 -2.17 7.58
N PRO A 103 -18.19 -3.05 7.99
CA PRO A 103 -17.99 -4.49 7.89
C PRO A 103 -17.86 -4.99 6.44
N ARG A 104 -18.46 -4.30 5.46
CA ARG A 104 -18.35 -4.69 4.04
C ARG A 104 -16.95 -4.44 3.51
N GLN A 105 -16.45 -3.23 3.72
CA GLN A 105 -15.12 -2.83 3.26
C GLN A 105 -14.03 -3.60 4.01
N LEU A 106 -14.14 -3.68 5.33
CA LEU A 106 -13.19 -4.40 6.16
C LEU A 106 -13.08 -5.89 5.80
N ASN A 107 -14.22 -6.58 5.63
CA ASN A 107 -14.19 -8.00 5.26
C ASN A 107 -13.58 -8.21 3.86
N ALA A 108 -13.84 -7.33 2.92
CA ALA A 108 -13.23 -7.38 1.59
C ALA A 108 -11.72 -7.17 1.66
N SER A 109 -11.28 -6.14 2.40
CA SER A 109 -9.87 -5.84 2.66
C SER A 109 -9.15 -7.03 3.32
N LEU A 110 -9.67 -7.55 4.42
CA LEU A 110 -9.07 -8.70 5.13
C LEU A 110 -8.92 -9.94 4.23
N ARG A 111 -9.93 -10.23 3.39
CA ARG A 111 -9.86 -11.38 2.45
C ARG A 111 -8.82 -11.15 1.35
N LEU A 112 -8.74 -9.94 0.80
CA LEU A 112 -7.72 -9.57 -0.18
C LEU A 112 -6.32 -9.70 0.41
N THR A 113 -6.10 -9.11 1.58
CA THR A 113 -4.82 -9.15 2.28
C THR A 113 -4.43 -10.59 2.64
N GLN A 114 -5.38 -11.41 3.13
CA GLN A 114 -5.12 -12.82 3.41
C GLN A 114 -4.74 -13.59 2.13
N TYR A 115 -5.46 -13.37 1.03
CA TYR A 115 -5.12 -13.99 -0.25
C TYR A 115 -3.70 -13.61 -0.71
N LEU A 116 -3.36 -12.31 -0.65
CA LEU A 116 -2.05 -11.83 -1.10
C LEU A 116 -0.91 -12.34 -0.22
N ARG A 117 -1.08 -12.31 1.11
CA ARG A 117 -0.03 -12.83 2.01
C ARG A 117 0.18 -14.32 1.84
N CYS A 118 -0.88 -15.11 1.61
CA CYS A 118 -0.75 -16.55 1.33
C CYS A 118 -0.07 -16.80 0.00
N ARG A 119 -0.47 -16.09 -1.05
CA ARG A 119 0.09 -16.21 -2.39
C ARG A 119 1.59 -15.89 -2.45
N PHE A 120 2.04 -14.91 -1.69
CA PHE A 120 3.43 -14.42 -1.71
C PHE A 120 4.21 -14.79 -0.45
N HIS A 121 3.66 -15.62 0.44
CA HIS A 121 4.27 -16.04 1.70
C HIS A 121 4.68 -14.86 2.61
N ILE A 122 3.88 -13.78 2.61
CA ILE A 122 4.13 -12.58 3.41
C ILE A 122 3.70 -12.85 4.85
N LYS A 123 4.62 -12.64 5.80
CA LYS A 123 4.34 -12.79 7.24
C LYS A 123 3.29 -11.79 7.69
N LEU A 124 2.47 -12.16 8.68
CA LEU A 124 1.47 -11.26 9.27
C LEU A 124 2.09 -9.95 9.81
N THR A 125 3.31 -10.04 10.35
CA THR A 125 4.07 -8.88 10.85
C THR A 125 4.50 -7.91 9.76
N ASN A 126 4.47 -8.33 8.49
CA ASN A 126 4.80 -7.52 7.33
C ASN A 126 3.54 -6.99 6.61
N VAL A 127 2.36 -7.17 7.22
CA VAL A 127 1.14 -6.43 6.86
C VAL A 127 1.12 -5.19 7.77
N ILE A 128 1.42 -4.05 7.19
CA ILE A 128 1.65 -2.80 7.92
C ILE A 128 0.75 -1.68 7.39
N GLY A 129 0.53 -0.68 8.22
CA GLY A 129 -0.03 0.59 7.77
C GLY A 129 1.05 1.52 7.24
N HIS A 130 0.68 2.51 6.45
CA HIS A 130 1.64 3.49 5.92
C HIS A 130 2.43 4.17 7.06
N ASN A 131 1.77 4.49 8.15
CA ASN A 131 2.40 5.07 9.36
C ASN A 131 3.48 4.18 9.98
N GLU A 132 3.49 2.88 9.68
CA GLU A 132 4.50 1.93 10.20
C GLU A 132 5.67 1.71 9.22
N SER A 133 5.69 2.39 8.06
CA SER A 133 6.65 2.16 6.97
C SER A 133 8.11 2.27 7.40
N LEU A 134 8.44 3.28 8.21
CA LEU A 134 9.80 3.51 8.70
C LEU A 134 10.29 2.42 9.66
N SER A 135 9.38 1.68 10.31
CA SER A 135 9.71 0.58 11.22
C SER A 135 9.86 -0.75 10.51
N SER A 136 9.58 -0.83 9.21
CA SER A 136 9.70 -2.05 8.44
C SER A 136 11.18 -2.45 8.28
N PRO A 137 11.54 -3.73 8.52
CA PRO A 137 12.90 -4.22 8.27
C PRO A 137 13.29 -4.21 6.78
N PHE A 138 12.32 -3.97 5.89
CA PHE A 138 12.51 -3.85 4.45
C PHE A 138 12.63 -2.40 3.98
N HIS A 139 12.49 -1.42 4.90
CA HIS A 139 12.62 -0.02 4.53
C HIS A 139 14.04 0.27 4.01
N ARG A 140 14.12 0.76 2.77
CA ARG A 140 15.37 1.12 2.10
C ARG A 140 15.13 2.35 1.22
N GLU A 141 15.80 3.44 1.53
CA GLU A 141 15.70 4.68 0.76
C GLU A 141 17.09 5.32 0.62
N LEU A 142 17.53 5.50 -0.62
CA LEU A 142 18.84 6.06 -0.94
C LEU A 142 18.83 7.59 -1.01
N VAL A 143 17.68 8.21 -1.32
CA VAL A 143 17.53 9.66 -1.35
C VAL A 143 17.48 10.20 0.08
N PRO A 144 18.52 10.94 0.54
CA PRO A 144 18.65 11.29 1.96
C PRO A 144 17.47 12.10 2.52
N SER A 145 16.90 13.01 1.72
CA SER A 145 15.78 13.87 2.12
C SER A 145 14.47 13.08 2.33
N LEU A 146 14.36 11.88 1.75
CA LEU A 146 13.15 11.07 1.80
C LEU A 146 13.22 9.89 2.78
N ARG A 147 14.37 9.66 3.43
CA ARG A 147 14.58 8.52 4.34
C ARG A 147 13.60 8.45 5.51
N ASN A 148 13.06 9.58 5.92
CA ASN A 148 12.12 9.68 7.03
C ASN A 148 10.70 10.08 6.58
N GLN A 149 10.42 10.05 5.25
CA GLN A 149 9.10 10.34 4.74
C GLN A 149 8.15 9.19 5.06
N THR A 150 6.99 9.52 5.63
CA THR A 150 5.89 8.61 5.92
C THR A 150 4.59 9.39 6.06
N HIS A 151 3.47 8.71 6.05
CA HIS A 151 2.15 9.31 6.23
C HIS A 151 1.49 8.88 7.54
N GLY A 152 0.43 9.59 7.93
CA GLY A 152 -0.27 9.37 9.19
C GLY A 152 -1.36 8.29 9.16
N ASP A 153 -1.66 7.75 8.00
CA ASP A 153 -2.73 6.79 7.78
C ASP A 153 -2.37 5.37 8.24
N TRP A 154 -3.38 4.63 8.63
CA TRP A 154 -3.26 3.29 9.20
C TRP A 154 -2.25 3.22 10.35
N ARG A 155 -2.55 3.97 11.40
CA ARG A 155 -1.73 4.05 12.61
C ARG A 155 -1.52 2.68 13.26
N HIS A 156 -0.45 2.55 14.01
CA HIS A 156 -0.13 1.31 14.73
C HIS A 156 -1.30 0.76 15.56
N SER A 157 -2.08 1.61 16.23
CA SER A 157 -3.28 1.19 16.99
C SER A 157 -4.33 0.53 16.11
N SER A 158 -4.61 1.11 14.94
CA SER A 158 -5.54 0.58 13.94
C SER A 158 -5.02 -0.72 13.34
N MET A 159 -3.74 -0.78 13.01
CA MET A 159 -3.10 -1.99 12.48
C MET A 159 -3.06 -3.14 13.50
N ARG A 160 -2.97 -2.87 14.80
CA ARG A 160 -3.15 -3.92 15.82
C ARG A 160 -4.53 -4.58 15.73
N VAL A 161 -5.58 -3.77 15.54
CA VAL A 161 -6.95 -4.27 15.37
C VAL A 161 -7.07 -5.05 14.06
N TYR A 162 -6.58 -4.49 12.97
CA TYR A 162 -6.63 -5.10 11.64
C TYR A 162 -5.89 -6.44 11.62
N ARG A 163 -4.63 -6.50 12.06
CA ARG A 163 -3.84 -7.75 12.13
C ARG A 163 -4.46 -8.80 13.05
N LYS A 164 -5.10 -8.40 14.16
CA LYS A 164 -5.85 -9.33 15.02
C LYS A 164 -7.03 -9.96 14.29
N ARG A 165 -7.76 -9.19 13.49
CA ARG A 165 -8.88 -9.69 12.66
C ARG A 165 -8.37 -10.58 11.52
N LEU A 166 -7.28 -10.18 10.87
CA LEU A 166 -6.62 -10.95 9.82
C LEU A 166 -6.12 -12.31 10.34
N TRP A 167 -5.50 -12.34 11.52
CA TRP A 167 -5.06 -13.57 12.17
C TRP A 167 -6.20 -14.57 12.39
N ARG A 168 -7.41 -14.10 12.70
CA ARG A 168 -8.60 -14.94 12.90
C ARG A 168 -9.10 -15.63 11.63
N LEU A 169 -8.68 -15.22 10.46
CA LEU A 169 -8.99 -15.91 9.21
C LEU A 169 -8.22 -17.25 9.06
N GLY A 170 -7.28 -17.50 9.96
CA GLY A 170 -6.49 -18.73 9.97
C GLY A 170 -5.17 -18.63 9.21
N PRO A 171 -4.40 -19.72 9.22
CA PRO A 171 -3.13 -19.81 8.50
C PRO A 171 -3.34 -19.84 6.98
N CYS A 172 -2.26 -19.62 6.25
CA CYS A 172 -2.18 -19.96 4.83
C CYS A 172 -2.07 -21.51 4.66
#